data_eb755cea6ae783fad3b585446a59a991
#
_entry.id   eb755cea6ae783fad3b585446a59a991
#
_cell.length_a   1.000
_cell.length_b   1.000
_cell.length_c   1.000
_cell.angle_alpha   90.00
_cell.angle_beta   90.00
_cell.angle_gamma   90.00
#
_symmetry.space_group_name_H-M   'P 1'
#
loop_
_entity.id
_entity.type
_entity.pdbx_description
1 polymer ?
#
loop_
_entity_poly.entity_id
_entity_poly.type
_entity_poly.pdbx_seq_one_letter_code
_entity_poly.pdbx_strand_id
1 'polypeptide(L)'
;MVKRLLIAILLFPALLYAQINTERVMMIARNALYFEDYVLSIQYFNQVISAKPYLFEPYFFRGLAKINLEDYQGAEADCDEAIRRNPFVVGAYQIRGLARIRQNNFDGAIEDYRMALKYEPENVVLWHNLTLCHMQKEDYTSAKDDLEKLLAVSPRYTRAYLMRGEVNLRQNDTINALKDFDKAIELDRYDADGWSARALVKLQQKQYKEAENDLDQAIRLSVKNAGNYINRALARFHQNNLRGAMQDYDVALDIDPNNFIGHYNRGLLRAQVGDDNRAIEDFDFVLEMEPDNMMAAFNRGLLRAQTGDYRGAISDYSKVIEEYPNFLTGYHYRAEARRKVGDIKGAEQDEFKLMKAQLDRLNGKKNNGKDVADATSDADNADKEKTRKKSDKNMENYRKIVIADDSEMTQRYTSDYRGRVQDRNVVVKLEPMYALTYYEKISEVKKAVH
;
A
#
# COMPACT_ATOMS: atom_id res chain seq x y z
N MET A 1 -32.14 -22.35 -72.53
CA MET A 1 -30.76 -22.03 -72.13
C MET A 1 -30.52 -20.54 -71.80
N VAL A 2 -31.07 -19.63 -72.63
CA VAL A 2 -30.84 -18.15 -72.46
C VAL A 2 -31.30 -17.57 -71.08
N LYS A 3 -32.45 -18.04 -70.53
CA LYS A 3 -32.94 -17.61 -69.20
C LYS A 3 -32.07 -18.02 -68.05
N ARG A 4 -31.35 -19.14 -68.09
CA ARG A 4 -30.41 -19.56 -67.06
C ARG A 4 -29.10 -18.80 -67.14
N LEU A 5 -28.67 -18.37 -68.31
CA LEU A 5 -27.50 -17.55 -68.53
C LEU A 5 -27.73 -16.12 -68.05
N LEU A 6 -28.93 -15.55 -68.21
CA LEU A 6 -29.32 -14.24 -67.74
C LEU A 6 -29.37 -14.17 -66.20
N ILE A 7 -29.81 -15.24 -65.52
CA ILE A 7 -29.83 -15.31 -64.05
C ILE A 7 -28.38 -15.43 -63.50
N ALA A 8 -27.47 -16.15 -64.16
CA ALA A 8 -26.07 -16.22 -63.78
C ALA A 8 -25.35 -14.88 -63.97
N ILE A 9 -25.68 -14.11 -65.00
CA ILE A 9 -25.11 -12.78 -65.26
C ILE A 9 -25.67 -11.72 -64.28
N LEU A 10 -26.92 -11.87 -63.80
CA LEU A 10 -27.52 -10.98 -62.77
C LEU A 10 -27.06 -11.31 -61.35
N LEU A 11 -26.60 -12.52 -61.06
CA LEU A 11 -26.02 -12.89 -59.77
C LEU A 11 -24.50 -12.56 -59.66
N PHE A 12 -23.81 -12.38 -60.79
CA PHE A 12 -22.39 -12.08 -60.82
C PHE A 12 -22.03 -10.68 -60.26
N PRO A 13 -22.83 -9.61 -60.43
CA PRO A 13 -22.53 -8.32 -59.76
C PRO A 13 -22.89 -8.31 -58.29
N ALA A 14 -23.73 -9.24 -57.80
CA ALA A 14 -23.99 -9.34 -56.35
C ALA A 14 -22.82 -9.97 -55.57
N LEU A 15 -21.81 -10.56 -56.24
CA LEU A 15 -20.57 -11.08 -55.69
C LEU A 15 -19.40 -10.06 -55.76
N LEU A 16 -19.60 -8.90 -56.34
CA LEU A 16 -18.75 -7.74 -56.15
C LEU A 16 -19.05 -7.17 -54.75
N TYR A 17 -18.79 -7.93 -53.72
CA TYR A 17 -18.57 -7.33 -52.41
C TYR A 17 -17.60 -6.18 -52.63
N ALA A 18 -18.04 -4.96 -52.31
CA ALA A 18 -17.17 -3.82 -52.30
C ALA A 18 -15.95 -4.23 -51.48
N GLN A 19 -14.84 -4.44 -52.15
CA GLN A 19 -13.62 -4.92 -51.53
C GLN A 19 -13.23 -3.83 -50.54
N ILE A 20 -13.48 -4.08 -49.26
CA ILE A 20 -13.18 -3.11 -48.21
C ILE A 20 -11.71 -2.75 -48.37
N ASN A 21 -11.44 -1.48 -48.62
CA ASN A 21 -10.06 -0.97 -48.62
C ASN A 21 -9.53 -1.04 -47.21
N THR A 22 -8.99 -2.22 -46.86
CA THR A 22 -8.51 -2.53 -45.51
C THR A 22 -7.39 -1.56 -45.04
N GLU A 23 -6.60 -1.01 -45.96
CA GLU A 23 -5.56 -0.01 -45.62
C GLU A 23 -6.18 1.31 -45.16
N ARG A 24 -7.21 1.77 -45.88
CA ARG A 24 -7.96 2.96 -45.49
C ARG A 24 -8.68 2.76 -44.17
N VAL A 25 -9.34 1.61 -43.97
CA VAL A 25 -10.03 1.28 -42.71
C VAL A 25 -9.01 1.18 -41.55
N MET A 26 -7.84 0.59 -41.78
CA MET A 26 -6.76 0.51 -40.79
C MET A 26 -6.25 1.91 -40.40
N MET A 27 -6.11 2.82 -41.38
CA MET A 27 -5.71 4.19 -41.12
C MET A 27 -6.77 4.93 -40.28
N ILE A 28 -8.07 4.76 -40.60
CA ILE A 28 -9.16 5.35 -39.81
C ILE A 28 -9.15 4.80 -38.38
N ALA A 29 -8.97 3.47 -38.23
CA ALA A 29 -8.90 2.84 -36.92
C ALA A 29 -7.74 3.37 -36.06
N ARG A 30 -6.55 3.55 -36.68
CA ARG A 30 -5.38 4.14 -35.99
C ARG A 30 -5.61 5.60 -35.63
N ASN A 31 -6.24 6.38 -36.49
CA ASN A 31 -6.58 7.76 -36.20
C ASN A 31 -7.58 7.84 -35.02
N ALA A 32 -8.62 7.00 -35.02
CA ALA A 32 -9.55 6.91 -33.91
C ALA A 32 -8.83 6.55 -32.60
N LEU A 33 -7.88 5.60 -32.64
CA LEU A 33 -7.05 5.24 -31.51
C LEU A 33 -6.19 6.42 -31.02
N TYR A 34 -5.58 7.15 -31.94
CA TYR A 34 -4.75 8.33 -31.63
C TYR A 34 -5.55 9.45 -30.95
N PHE A 35 -6.79 9.68 -31.40
CA PHE A 35 -7.72 10.63 -30.80
C PHE A 35 -8.50 10.07 -29.59
N GLU A 36 -8.05 8.92 -29.04
CA GLU A 36 -8.64 8.27 -27.87
C GLU A 36 -10.10 7.81 -28.03
N ASP A 37 -10.62 7.75 -29.27
CA ASP A 37 -11.90 7.12 -29.55
C ASP A 37 -11.72 5.59 -29.68
N TYR A 38 -11.51 4.96 -28.53
CA TYR A 38 -11.18 3.55 -28.45
C TYR A 38 -12.30 2.65 -28.96
N VAL A 39 -13.56 3.03 -28.73
CA VAL A 39 -14.72 2.24 -29.17
C VAL A 39 -14.81 2.23 -30.70
N LEU A 40 -14.70 3.39 -31.32
CA LEU A 40 -14.70 3.52 -32.78
C LEU A 40 -13.50 2.79 -33.39
N SER A 41 -12.34 2.94 -32.80
CA SER A 41 -11.11 2.24 -33.18
C SER A 41 -11.31 0.72 -33.21
N ILE A 42 -11.88 0.13 -32.15
CA ILE A 42 -12.19 -1.30 -32.07
C ILE A 42 -13.15 -1.72 -33.18
N GLN A 43 -14.18 -0.94 -33.47
CA GLN A 43 -15.13 -1.26 -34.54
C GLN A 43 -14.44 -1.36 -35.91
N TYR A 44 -13.54 -0.43 -36.23
CA TYR A 44 -12.80 -0.45 -37.47
C TYR A 44 -11.75 -1.58 -37.50
N PHE A 45 -11.06 -1.86 -36.41
CA PHE A 45 -10.17 -3.02 -36.35
C PHE A 45 -10.93 -4.32 -36.53
N ASN A 46 -12.16 -4.47 -36.01
CA ASN A 46 -13.03 -5.62 -36.27
C ASN A 46 -13.31 -5.81 -37.75
N GLN A 47 -13.56 -4.73 -38.50
CA GLN A 47 -13.77 -4.79 -39.94
C GLN A 47 -12.52 -5.27 -40.69
N VAL A 48 -11.31 -4.77 -40.26
CA VAL A 48 -10.06 -5.24 -40.86
C VAL A 48 -9.79 -6.70 -40.55
N ILE A 49 -10.03 -7.14 -39.32
CA ILE A 49 -9.86 -8.52 -38.88
C ILE A 49 -10.81 -9.46 -39.67
N SER A 50 -12.06 -9.04 -39.87
CA SER A 50 -13.04 -9.83 -40.65
C SER A 50 -12.63 -9.99 -42.10
N ALA A 51 -12.01 -8.96 -42.70
CA ALA A 51 -11.55 -8.97 -44.06
C ALA A 51 -10.19 -9.67 -44.25
N LYS A 52 -9.26 -9.48 -43.30
CA LYS A 52 -7.89 -10.00 -43.36
C LYS A 52 -7.47 -10.54 -41.99
N PRO A 53 -7.98 -11.72 -41.58
CA PRO A 53 -7.72 -12.27 -40.22
C PRO A 53 -6.28 -12.76 -40.02
N TYR A 54 -5.47 -12.78 -41.05
CA TYR A 54 -4.06 -13.20 -40.98
C TYR A 54 -3.10 -12.07 -40.61
N LEU A 55 -3.53 -10.81 -40.65
CA LEU A 55 -2.71 -9.66 -40.25
C LEU A 55 -2.58 -9.62 -38.69
N PHE A 56 -1.42 -9.29 -38.18
CA PHE A 56 -1.19 -9.17 -36.75
C PHE A 56 -1.56 -7.76 -36.23
N GLU A 57 -1.34 -6.72 -37.05
CA GLU A 57 -1.49 -5.33 -36.67
C GLU A 57 -2.86 -4.97 -36.11
N PRO A 58 -4.00 -5.37 -36.74
CA PRO A 58 -5.30 -4.99 -36.22
C PRO A 58 -5.60 -5.62 -34.86
N TYR A 59 -5.09 -6.82 -34.57
CA TYR A 59 -5.19 -7.42 -33.23
C TYR A 59 -4.35 -6.66 -32.22
N PHE A 60 -3.09 -6.34 -32.56
CA PHE A 60 -2.21 -5.56 -31.73
C PHE A 60 -2.81 -4.20 -31.33
N PHE A 61 -3.27 -3.42 -32.31
CA PHE A 61 -3.87 -2.11 -32.03
C PHE A 61 -5.23 -2.21 -31.34
N ARG A 62 -6.03 -3.27 -31.61
CA ARG A 62 -7.27 -3.50 -30.87
C ARG A 62 -7.00 -3.88 -29.42
N GLY A 63 -5.96 -4.67 -29.15
CA GLY A 63 -5.48 -4.94 -27.80
C GLY A 63 -5.06 -3.66 -27.06
N LEU A 64 -4.37 -2.74 -27.75
CA LEU A 64 -4.00 -1.42 -27.20
C LEU A 64 -5.25 -0.56 -26.90
N ALA A 65 -6.27 -0.59 -27.76
CA ALA A 65 -7.53 0.11 -27.50
C ALA A 65 -8.25 -0.46 -26.27
N LYS A 66 -8.31 -1.80 -26.17
CA LYS A 66 -8.96 -2.49 -25.04
C LYS A 66 -8.27 -2.25 -23.69
N ILE A 67 -6.95 -2.17 -23.66
CA ILE A 67 -6.19 -1.81 -22.43
C ILE A 67 -6.65 -0.45 -21.89
N ASN A 68 -6.86 0.52 -22.78
CA ASN A 68 -7.32 1.85 -22.39
C ASN A 68 -8.78 1.89 -21.91
N LEU A 69 -9.58 0.90 -22.32
CA LEU A 69 -10.95 0.68 -21.83
C LEU A 69 -11.01 -0.29 -20.63
N GLU A 70 -9.85 -0.67 -20.08
CA GLU A 70 -9.73 -1.60 -18.94
C GLU A 70 -10.25 -3.03 -19.23
N ASP A 71 -10.46 -3.37 -20.52
CA ASP A 71 -10.75 -4.75 -20.97
C ASP A 71 -9.45 -5.55 -21.05
N TYR A 72 -8.91 -5.91 -19.88
CA TYR A 72 -7.61 -6.59 -19.80
C TYR A 72 -7.63 -7.99 -20.39
N GLN A 73 -8.71 -8.75 -20.19
CA GLN A 73 -8.86 -10.09 -20.77
C GLN A 73 -8.96 -10.04 -22.30
N GLY A 74 -9.74 -9.13 -22.83
CA GLY A 74 -9.85 -8.93 -24.27
C GLY A 74 -8.55 -8.41 -24.89
N ALA A 75 -7.78 -7.58 -24.17
CA ALA A 75 -6.47 -7.12 -24.61
C ALA A 75 -5.45 -8.26 -24.65
N GLU A 76 -5.41 -9.13 -23.63
CA GLU A 76 -4.56 -10.31 -23.58
C GLU A 76 -4.85 -11.25 -24.76
N ALA A 77 -6.12 -11.59 -24.99
CA ALA A 77 -6.54 -12.44 -26.11
C ALA A 77 -6.15 -11.86 -27.48
N ASP A 78 -6.28 -10.56 -27.67
CA ASP A 78 -5.87 -9.90 -28.92
C ASP A 78 -4.33 -9.90 -29.09
N CYS A 79 -3.58 -9.69 -28.03
CA CYS A 79 -2.13 -9.79 -28.07
C CYS A 79 -1.67 -11.24 -28.34
N ASP A 80 -2.33 -12.26 -27.80
CA ASP A 80 -2.07 -13.67 -28.14
C ASP A 80 -2.22 -13.90 -29.63
N GLU A 81 -3.30 -13.38 -30.24
CA GLU A 81 -3.53 -13.50 -31.68
C GLU A 81 -2.49 -12.71 -32.50
N ALA A 82 -2.05 -11.54 -32.03
CA ALA A 82 -1.00 -10.78 -32.69
C ALA A 82 0.34 -11.52 -32.65
N ILE A 83 0.74 -12.02 -31.47
CA ILE A 83 2.00 -12.77 -31.26
C ILE A 83 1.99 -14.09 -32.06
N ARG A 84 0.87 -14.79 -32.11
CA ARG A 84 0.74 -16.03 -32.90
C ARG A 84 1.00 -15.80 -34.39
N ARG A 85 0.63 -14.63 -34.91
CA ARG A 85 0.83 -14.25 -36.33
C ARG A 85 2.22 -13.70 -36.58
N ASN A 86 2.72 -12.93 -35.65
CA ASN A 86 4.07 -12.35 -35.72
C ASN A 86 4.73 -12.36 -34.33
N PRO A 87 5.59 -13.36 -34.02
CA PRO A 87 6.27 -13.46 -32.73
C PRO A 87 7.29 -12.35 -32.43
N PHE A 88 7.60 -11.51 -33.42
CA PHE A 88 8.63 -10.46 -33.28
C PHE A 88 8.05 -9.11 -32.89
N VAL A 89 6.73 -9.01 -32.63
CA VAL A 89 6.07 -7.77 -32.25
C VAL A 89 6.28 -7.49 -30.76
N VAL A 90 7.32 -6.77 -30.40
CA VAL A 90 7.68 -6.42 -29.03
C VAL A 90 6.53 -5.73 -28.29
N GLY A 91 5.84 -4.77 -28.97
CA GLY A 91 4.69 -4.08 -28.37
C GLY A 91 3.55 -5.00 -27.97
N ALA A 92 3.35 -6.15 -28.63
CA ALA A 92 2.29 -7.09 -28.26
C ALA A 92 2.62 -7.81 -26.94
N TYR A 93 3.88 -8.20 -26.71
CA TYR A 93 4.33 -8.72 -25.42
C TYR A 93 4.20 -7.66 -24.33
N GLN A 94 4.56 -6.42 -24.63
CA GLN A 94 4.48 -5.30 -23.68
C GLN A 94 3.01 -5.05 -23.24
N ILE A 95 2.06 -5.01 -24.17
CA ILE A 95 0.65 -4.81 -23.86
C ILE A 95 0.08 -6.02 -23.13
N ARG A 96 0.44 -7.25 -23.55
CA ARG A 96 -0.02 -8.47 -22.87
C ARG A 96 0.53 -8.53 -21.44
N GLY A 97 1.80 -8.22 -21.25
CA GLY A 97 2.40 -8.11 -19.91
C GLY A 97 1.69 -7.09 -19.04
N LEU A 98 1.35 -5.91 -19.59
CA LEU A 98 0.56 -4.91 -18.87
C LEU A 98 -0.85 -5.41 -18.52
N ALA A 99 -1.54 -6.07 -19.45
CA ALA A 99 -2.86 -6.68 -19.21
C ALA A 99 -2.78 -7.71 -18.08
N ARG A 100 -1.74 -8.55 -18.08
CA ARG A 100 -1.48 -9.57 -17.06
C ARG A 100 -1.19 -8.98 -15.69
N ILE A 101 -0.42 -7.88 -15.59
CA ILE A 101 -0.23 -7.15 -14.34
C ILE A 101 -1.56 -6.69 -13.76
N ARG A 102 -2.44 -6.11 -14.60
CA ARG A 102 -3.76 -5.66 -14.18
C ARG A 102 -4.70 -6.78 -13.72
N GLN A 103 -4.39 -8.00 -14.13
CA GLN A 103 -5.07 -9.23 -13.70
C GLN A 103 -4.32 -9.95 -12.55
N ASN A 104 -3.29 -9.34 -11.95
CA ASN A 104 -2.40 -9.91 -10.93
C ASN A 104 -1.63 -11.17 -11.40
N ASN A 105 -1.53 -11.39 -12.71
CA ASN A 105 -0.72 -12.47 -13.29
C ASN A 105 0.71 -11.99 -13.53
N PHE A 106 1.47 -11.82 -12.45
CA PHE A 106 2.83 -11.30 -12.51
C PHE A 106 3.81 -12.29 -13.19
N ASP A 107 3.61 -13.59 -13.03
CA ASP A 107 4.46 -14.60 -13.68
C ASP A 107 4.35 -14.53 -15.21
N GLY A 108 3.15 -14.50 -15.74
CA GLY A 108 2.93 -14.35 -17.17
C GLY A 108 3.44 -13.00 -17.70
N ALA A 109 3.36 -11.93 -16.93
CA ALA A 109 3.92 -10.62 -17.29
C ALA A 109 5.46 -10.65 -17.34
N ILE A 110 6.12 -11.32 -16.38
CA ILE A 110 7.58 -11.51 -16.36
C ILE A 110 8.04 -12.25 -17.62
N GLU A 111 7.35 -13.31 -18.01
CA GLU A 111 7.65 -14.06 -19.24
C GLU A 111 7.55 -13.16 -20.48
N ASP A 112 6.51 -12.33 -20.57
CA ASP A 112 6.30 -11.40 -21.67
C ASP A 112 7.39 -10.35 -21.75
N TYR A 113 7.73 -9.70 -20.63
CA TYR A 113 8.78 -8.67 -20.61
C TYR A 113 10.16 -9.28 -20.90
N ARG A 114 10.45 -10.48 -20.40
CA ARG A 114 11.69 -11.21 -20.74
C ARG A 114 11.77 -11.56 -22.23
N MET A 115 10.62 -11.93 -22.83
CA MET A 115 10.57 -12.20 -24.26
C MET A 115 10.75 -10.91 -25.07
N ALA A 116 10.11 -9.82 -24.69
CA ALA A 116 10.29 -8.50 -25.30
C ALA A 116 11.75 -8.02 -25.23
N LEU A 117 12.40 -8.19 -24.09
CA LEU A 117 13.81 -7.80 -23.87
C LEU A 117 14.82 -8.62 -24.68
N LYS A 118 14.46 -9.82 -25.17
CA LYS A 118 15.32 -10.54 -26.12
C LYS A 118 15.46 -9.81 -27.46
N TYR A 119 14.42 -9.06 -27.84
CA TYR A 119 14.41 -8.29 -29.09
C TYR A 119 14.83 -6.84 -28.89
N GLU A 120 14.51 -6.26 -27.74
CA GLU A 120 14.86 -4.88 -27.39
C GLU A 120 15.57 -4.82 -26.02
N PRO A 121 16.83 -5.28 -25.91
CA PRO A 121 17.54 -5.37 -24.62
C PRO A 121 17.83 -4.01 -23.98
N GLU A 122 17.80 -2.92 -24.75
CA GLU A 122 18.06 -1.56 -24.28
C GLU A 122 16.77 -0.79 -23.93
N ASN A 123 15.61 -1.45 -24.00
CA ASN A 123 14.34 -0.78 -23.74
C ASN A 123 14.12 -0.58 -22.23
N VAL A 124 14.31 0.67 -21.78
CA VAL A 124 14.18 1.11 -20.39
C VAL A 124 12.79 0.79 -19.81
N VAL A 125 11.72 0.94 -20.62
CA VAL A 125 10.34 0.70 -20.16
C VAL A 125 10.11 -0.78 -19.84
N LEU A 126 10.67 -1.68 -20.65
CA LEU A 126 10.57 -3.13 -20.42
C LEU A 126 11.29 -3.55 -19.15
N TRP A 127 12.52 -3.07 -18.93
CA TRP A 127 13.26 -3.30 -17.69
C TRP A 127 12.52 -2.75 -16.48
N HIS A 128 11.98 -1.53 -16.57
CA HIS A 128 11.20 -0.90 -15.51
C HIS A 128 10.00 -1.77 -15.13
N ASN A 129 9.19 -2.20 -16.10
CA ASN A 129 7.99 -2.99 -15.85
C ASN A 129 8.32 -4.41 -15.34
N LEU A 130 9.41 -5.03 -15.84
CA LEU A 130 9.90 -6.31 -15.34
C LEU A 130 10.28 -6.19 -13.86
N THR A 131 11.04 -5.15 -13.50
CA THR A 131 11.40 -4.85 -12.11
C THR A 131 10.17 -4.72 -11.22
N LEU A 132 9.14 -3.97 -11.66
CA LEU A 132 7.90 -3.82 -10.90
C LEU A 132 7.23 -5.17 -10.65
N CYS A 133 7.23 -6.08 -11.63
CA CYS A 133 6.68 -7.42 -11.46
C CYS A 133 7.43 -8.22 -10.39
N HIS A 134 8.78 -8.17 -10.40
CA HIS A 134 9.58 -8.85 -9.38
C HIS A 134 9.38 -8.23 -7.98
N MET A 135 9.28 -6.89 -7.89
CA MET A 135 8.98 -6.21 -6.63
C MET A 135 7.60 -6.60 -6.07
N GLN A 136 6.58 -6.71 -6.92
CA GLN A 136 5.24 -7.15 -6.50
C GLN A 136 5.22 -8.60 -6.01
N LYS A 137 6.09 -9.44 -6.53
CA LYS A 137 6.31 -10.81 -6.07
C LYS A 137 7.24 -10.92 -4.86
N GLU A 138 7.73 -9.80 -4.35
CA GLU A 138 8.74 -9.75 -3.28
C GLU A 138 10.06 -10.46 -3.65
N ASP A 139 10.29 -10.72 -4.95
CA ASP A 139 11.56 -11.23 -5.46
C ASP A 139 12.57 -10.09 -5.61
N TYR A 140 13.04 -9.60 -4.48
CA TYR A 140 13.94 -8.45 -4.41
C TYR A 140 15.32 -8.73 -5.02
N THR A 141 15.73 -9.99 -5.10
CA THR A 141 16.98 -10.36 -5.75
C THR A 141 16.90 -10.15 -7.25
N SER A 142 15.88 -10.71 -7.90
CA SER A 142 15.66 -10.51 -9.34
C SER A 142 15.38 -9.05 -9.68
N ALA A 143 14.61 -8.34 -8.82
CA ALA A 143 14.35 -6.91 -9.00
C ALA A 143 15.65 -6.08 -9.00
N LYS A 144 16.59 -6.40 -8.11
CA LYS A 144 17.90 -5.72 -8.05
C LYS A 144 18.75 -5.99 -9.29
N ASP A 145 18.80 -7.23 -9.75
CA ASP A 145 19.52 -7.60 -10.99
C ASP A 145 18.95 -6.87 -12.22
N ASP A 146 17.63 -6.75 -12.31
CA ASP A 146 16.97 -6.01 -13.40
C ASP A 146 17.32 -4.52 -13.34
N LEU A 147 17.33 -3.93 -12.14
CA LEU A 147 17.70 -2.53 -11.94
C LEU A 147 19.16 -2.25 -12.28
N GLU A 148 20.08 -3.19 -12.01
CA GLU A 148 21.47 -3.07 -12.41
C GLU A 148 21.60 -3.05 -13.94
N LYS A 149 20.86 -3.92 -14.65
CA LYS A 149 20.81 -3.94 -16.12
C LYS A 149 20.19 -2.65 -16.67
N LEU A 150 19.06 -2.21 -16.06
CA LEU A 150 18.41 -0.95 -16.43
C LEU A 150 19.37 0.24 -16.29
N LEU A 151 20.10 0.32 -15.19
CA LEU A 151 21.06 1.39 -14.93
C LEU A 151 22.33 1.29 -15.82
N ALA A 152 22.68 0.10 -16.26
CA ALA A 152 23.75 -0.07 -17.27
C ALA A 152 23.32 0.51 -18.63
N VAL A 153 22.05 0.33 -19.02
CA VAL A 153 21.47 0.90 -20.23
C VAL A 153 21.24 2.40 -20.09
N SER A 154 20.70 2.83 -18.96
CA SER A 154 20.33 4.23 -18.72
C SER A 154 20.82 4.73 -17.35
N PRO A 155 22.09 5.14 -17.23
CA PRO A 155 22.69 5.56 -15.96
C PRO A 155 22.08 6.81 -15.32
N ARG A 156 21.27 7.56 -16.05
CA ARG A 156 20.61 8.77 -15.58
C ARG A 156 19.11 8.59 -15.33
N TYR A 157 18.62 7.37 -15.37
CA TYR A 157 17.21 7.10 -15.13
C TYR A 157 16.92 7.15 -13.60
N THR A 158 16.53 8.31 -13.12
CA THR A 158 16.31 8.64 -11.70
C THR A 158 15.41 7.62 -11.01
N ARG A 159 14.34 7.19 -11.69
CA ARG A 159 13.37 6.24 -11.15
C ARG A 159 14.00 4.89 -10.79
N ALA A 160 15.01 4.43 -11.53
CA ALA A 160 15.69 3.17 -11.20
C ALA A 160 16.46 3.25 -9.88
N TYR A 161 17.05 4.40 -9.56
CA TYR A 161 17.70 4.61 -8.27
C TYR A 161 16.68 4.60 -7.13
N LEU A 162 15.52 5.24 -7.31
CA LEU A 162 14.45 5.21 -6.31
C LEU A 162 13.97 3.77 -6.07
N MET A 163 13.71 3.02 -7.13
CA MET A 163 13.29 1.62 -7.03
C MET A 163 14.38 0.74 -6.39
N ARG A 164 15.67 0.94 -6.74
CA ARG A 164 16.76 0.17 -6.13
C ARG A 164 16.95 0.51 -4.66
N GLY A 165 16.79 1.77 -4.31
CA GLY A 165 16.78 2.21 -2.92
C GLY A 165 15.66 1.54 -2.13
N GLU A 166 14.46 1.46 -2.69
CA GLU A 166 13.34 0.74 -2.08
C GLU A 166 13.65 -0.77 -1.92
N VAL A 167 14.14 -1.42 -2.96
CA VAL A 167 14.54 -2.84 -2.91
C VAL A 167 15.61 -3.06 -1.83
N ASN A 168 16.61 -2.18 -1.73
CA ASN A 168 17.63 -2.24 -0.70
C ASN A 168 17.01 -2.10 0.72
N LEU A 169 16.02 -1.23 0.92
CA LEU A 169 15.30 -1.12 2.20
C LEU A 169 14.55 -2.39 2.56
N ARG A 170 13.88 -3.02 1.59
CA ARG A 170 13.18 -4.31 1.81
C ARG A 170 14.16 -5.43 2.20
N GLN A 171 15.40 -5.33 1.76
CA GLN A 171 16.49 -6.22 2.13
C GLN A 171 17.25 -5.78 3.40
N ASN A 172 16.78 -4.75 4.10
CA ASN A 172 17.41 -4.13 5.27
C ASN A 172 18.80 -3.49 4.97
N ASP A 173 19.12 -3.20 3.71
CA ASP A 173 20.35 -2.53 3.30
C ASP A 173 20.13 -1.01 3.24
N THR A 174 20.02 -0.40 4.41
CA THR A 174 19.77 1.05 4.53
C THR A 174 20.91 1.90 4.01
N ILE A 175 22.14 1.38 4.03
CA ILE A 175 23.32 2.13 3.57
C ILE A 175 23.26 2.33 2.05
N ASN A 176 23.01 1.27 1.29
CA ASN A 176 22.91 1.37 -0.16
C ASN A 176 21.61 2.06 -0.58
N ALA A 177 20.52 1.92 0.18
CA ALA A 177 19.30 2.68 -0.05
C ALA A 177 19.55 4.19 0.00
N LEU A 178 20.23 4.69 1.03
CA LEU A 178 20.57 6.11 1.14
C LEU A 178 21.43 6.60 -0.03
N LYS A 179 22.42 5.82 -0.46
CA LYS A 179 23.26 6.17 -1.63
C LYS A 179 22.42 6.29 -2.91
N ASP A 180 21.46 5.39 -3.09
CA ASP A 180 20.56 5.42 -4.24
C ASP A 180 19.64 6.64 -4.21
N PHE A 181 19.06 6.97 -3.04
CA PHE A 181 18.23 8.18 -2.90
C PHE A 181 19.05 9.46 -3.05
N ASP A 182 20.28 9.52 -2.53
CA ASP A 182 21.20 10.62 -2.76
C ASP A 182 21.46 10.81 -4.25
N LYS A 183 21.69 9.70 -4.99
CA LYS A 183 21.92 9.73 -6.42
C LYS A 183 20.68 10.16 -7.19
N ALA A 184 19.48 9.72 -6.79
CA ALA A 184 18.24 10.18 -7.38
C ALA A 184 18.07 11.71 -7.23
N ILE A 185 18.31 12.26 -6.03
CA ILE A 185 18.26 13.70 -5.76
C ILE A 185 19.31 14.49 -6.54
N GLU A 186 20.52 13.92 -6.69
CA GLU A 186 21.58 14.54 -7.51
C GLU A 186 21.16 14.67 -8.98
N LEU A 187 20.51 13.61 -9.52
CA LEU A 187 20.06 13.55 -10.90
C LEU A 187 18.84 14.43 -11.19
N ASP A 188 17.92 14.45 -10.26
CA ASP A 188 16.71 15.29 -10.31
C ASP A 188 16.34 15.85 -8.92
N ARG A 189 16.79 17.06 -8.66
CA ARG A 189 16.48 17.77 -7.40
C ARG A 189 15.05 18.28 -7.29
N TYR A 190 14.30 18.27 -8.41
CA TYR A 190 12.93 18.75 -8.47
C TYR A 190 11.92 17.61 -8.36
N ASP A 191 12.37 16.38 -8.32
CA ASP A 191 11.53 15.23 -8.00
C ASP A 191 11.37 15.13 -6.47
N ALA A 192 10.12 15.26 -5.97
CA ALA A 192 9.80 15.16 -4.55
C ALA A 192 10.07 13.76 -3.98
N ASP A 193 10.02 12.73 -4.82
CA ASP A 193 10.06 11.34 -4.40
C ASP A 193 11.41 10.97 -3.76
N GLY A 194 12.51 11.48 -4.34
CA GLY A 194 13.83 11.25 -3.78
C GLY A 194 14.00 11.81 -2.38
N TRP A 195 13.50 13.04 -2.16
CA TRP A 195 13.53 13.68 -0.85
C TRP A 195 12.65 12.94 0.17
N SER A 196 11.43 12.56 -0.23
CA SER A 196 10.51 11.81 0.62
C SER A 196 11.09 10.44 1.01
N ALA A 197 11.65 9.70 0.06
CA ALA A 197 12.23 8.39 0.31
C ALA A 197 13.43 8.45 1.26
N ARG A 198 14.33 9.43 1.07
CA ARG A 198 15.47 9.63 1.97
C ARG A 198 15.03 10.02 3.36
N ALA A 199 14.02 10.88 3.47
CA ALA A 199 13.47 11.30 4.76
C ALA A 199 12.90 10.12 5.56
N LEU A 200 12.21 9.17 4.91
CA LEU A 200 11.70 7.97 5.57
C LEU A 200 12.81 7.14 6.21
N VAL A 201 13.93 6.97 5.52
CA VAL A 201 15.08 6.26 6.08
C VAL A 201 15.66 6.99 7.28
N LYS A 202 15.78 8.33 7.18
CA LYS A 202 16.26 9.17 8.30
C LYS A 202 15.32 9.11 9.51
N LEU A 203 13.99 9.05 9.30
CA LEU A 203 13.02 8.84 10.37
C LEU A 203 13.24 7.50 11.08
N GLN A 204 13.44 6.42 10.33
CA GLN A 204 13.75 5.10 10.90
C GLN A 204 15.05 5.11 11.70
N GLN A 205 16.05 5.88 11.26
CA GLN A 205 17.31 6.08 11.96
C GLN A 205 17.23 7.11 13.09
N LYS A 206 16.03 7.65 13.40
CA LYS A 206 15.78 8.69 14.40
C LYS A 206 16.55 10.01 14.15
N GLN A 207 16.94 10.25 12.90
CA GLN A 207 17.57 11.50 12.45
C GLN A 207 16.48 12.53 12.11
N TYR A 208 15.73 12.92 13.13
CA TYR A 208 14.49 13.68 12.95
C TYR A 208 14.70 15.06 12.31
N LYS A 209 15.81 15.75 12.64
CA LYS A 209 16.09 17.07 12.06
C LYS A 209 16.42 17.00 10.57
N GLU A 210 17.23 16.03 10.20
CA GLU A 210 17.61 15.77 8.82
C GLU A 210 16.41 15.30 7.99
N ALA A 211 15.53 14.48 8.61
CA ALA A 211 14.27 14.05 7.97
C ALA A 211 13.33 15.24 7.76
N GLU A 212 13.18 16.14 8.75
CA GLU A 212 12.38 17.36 8.60
C GLU A 212 12.88 18.22 7.43
N ASN A 213 14.21 18.41 7.31
CA ASN A 213 14.79 19.20 6.22
C ASN A 213 14.49 18.58 4.84
N ASP A 214 14.58 17.26 4.70
CA ASP A 214 14.24 16.58 3.44
C ASP A 214 12.73 16.68 3.13
N LEU A 215 11.88 16.53 4.14
CA LEU A 215 10.43 16.67 3.98
C LEU A 215 10.00 18.10 3.66
N ASP A 216 10.72 19.11 4.15
CA ASP A 216 10.52 20.50 3.74
C ASP A 216 10.75 20.69 2.23
N GLN A 217 11.76 20.01 1.66
CA GLN A 217 11.98 20.02 0.21
C GLN A 217 10.86 19.26 -0.51
N ALA A 218 10.54 18.05 -0.06
CA ALA A 218 9.49 17.22 -0.65
C ALA A 218 8.13 17.94 -0.68
N ILE A 219 7.73 18.58 0.41
CA ILE A 219 6.49 19.36 0.51
C ILE A 219 6.52 20.58 -0.41
N ARG A 220 7.64 21.27 -0.54
CA ARG A 220 7.81 22.40 -1.42
C ARG A 220 7.59 22.03 -2.88
N LEU A 221 8.02 20.83 -3.27
CA LEU A 221 7.90 20.27 -4.61
C LEU A 221 6.54 19.63 -4.87
N SER A 222 5.93 19.03 -3.84
CA SER A 222 4.64 18.34 -3.92
C SER A 222 3.76 18.69 -2.72
N VAL A 223 3.07 19.83 -2.83
CA VAL A 223 2.23 20.41 -1.74
C VAL A 223 0.97 19.59 -1.43
N LYS A 224 0.56 18.68 -2.31
CA LYS A 224 -0.66 17.87 -2.17
C LYS A 224 -0.38 16.44 -1.68
N ASN A 225 0.83 16.13 -1.25
CA ASN A 225 1.16 14.83 -0.70
C ASN A 225 0.97 14.82 0.82
N ALA A 226 -0.18 14.30 1.28
CA ALA A 226 -0.50 14.21 2.71
C ALA A 226 0.55 13.42 3.51
N GLY A 227 1.13 12.36 2.93
CA GLY A 227 2.15 11.53 3.57
C GLY A 227 3.39 12.32 3.99
N ASN A 228 3.81 13.30 3.19
CA ASN A 228 4.97 14.14 3.53
C ASN A 228 4.71 15.02 4.76
N TYR A 229 3.49 15.55 4.91
CA TYR A 229 3.12 16.31 6.11
C TYR A 229 3.02 15.39 7.33
N ILE A 230 2.43 14.19 7.21
CA ILE A 230 2.36 13.21 8.29
C ILE A 230 3.77 12.85 8.78
N ASN A 231 4.69 12.59 7.86
CA ASN A 231 6.07 12.22 8.19
C ASN A 231 6.84 13.40 8.80
N ARG A 232 6.59 14.64 8.32
CA ARG A 232 7.19 15.83 8.93
C ARG A 232 6.61 16.10 10.32
N ALA A 233 5.30 15.88 10.50
CA ALA A 233 4.68 15.95 11.81
C ALA A 233 5.32 14.97 12.79
N LEU A 234 5.57 13.73 12.37
CA LEU A 234 6.27 12.73 13.17
C LEU A 234 7.70 13.19 13.54
N ALA A 235 8.45 13.72 12.57
CA ALA A 235 9.78 14.27 12.83
C ALA A 235 9.73 15.41 13.87
N ARG A 236 8.79 16.33 13.73
CA ARG A 236 8.56 17.46 14.64
C ARG A 236 8.11 17.01 16.02
N PHE A 237 7.25 16.01 16.09
CA PHE A 237 6.80 15.40 17.33
C PHE A 237 7.99 14.89 18.17
N HIS A 238 8.88 14.11 17.56
CA HIS A 238 10.07 13.60 18.24
C HIS A 238 11.11 14.67 18.58
N GLN A 239 11.05 15.83 17.92
CA GLN A 239 11.84 17.01 18.28
C GLN A 239 11.15 17.90 19.33
N ASN A 240 10.02 17.43 19.88
CA ASN A 240 9.21 18.19 20.83
C ASN A 240 8.57 19.48 20.27
N ASN A 241 8.51 19.60 18.95
CA ASN A 241 7.77 20.68 18.28
C ASN A 241 6.30 20.27 18.08
N LEU A 242 5.56 20.14 19.20
CA LEU A 242 4.19 19.62 19.19
C LEU A 242 3.24 20.52 18.40
N ARG A 243 3.43 21.85 18.44
CA ARG A 243 2.62 22.80 17.69
C ARG A 243 2.81 22.63 16.18
N GLY A 244 4.06 22.54 15.71
CA GLY A 244 4.36 22.31 14.30
C GLY A 244 3.87 20.95 13.82
N ALA A 245 3.95 19.91 14.68
CA ALA A 245 3.41 18.59 14.37
C ALA A 245 1.88 18.62 14.20
N MET A 246 1.16 19.31 15.10
CA MET A 246 -0.30 19.45 15.00
C MET A 246 -0.72 20.14 13.70
N GLN A 247 -0.04 21.25 13.35
CA GLN A 247 -0.32 21.96 12.10
C GLN A 247 -0.12 21.07 10.87
N ASP A 248 0.94 20.25 10.85
CA ASP A 248 1.19 19.35 9.74
C ASP A 248 0.13 18.23 9.63
N TYR A 249 -0.30 17.65 10.77
CA TYR A 249 -1.40 16.67 10.76
C TYR A 249 -2.72 17.30 10.27
N ASP A 250 -3.03 18.52 10.69
CA ASP A 250 -4.23 19.21 10.23
C ASP A 250 -4.18 19.44 8.70
N VAL A 251 -3.05 19.93 8.17
CA VAL A 251 -2.86 20.09 6.71
C VAL A 251 -2.94 18.73 5.98
N ALA A 252 -2.33 17.69 6.53
CA ALA A 252 -2.40 16.36 5.93
C ALA A 252 -3.83 15.85 5.81
N LEU A 253 -4.65 16.06 6.83
CA LEU A 253 -6.05 15.63 6.86
C LEU A 253 -6.99 16.57 6.08
N ASP A 254 -6.60 17.81 5.84
CA ASP A 254 -7.27 18.67 4.87
C ASP A 254 -7.03 18.21 3.42
N ILE A 255 -5.84 17.65 3.14
CA ILE A 255 -5.50 17.09 1.81
C ILE A 255 -6.16 15.71 1.61
N ASP A 256 -6.06 14.84 2.60
CA ASP A 256 -6.61 13.47 2.60
C ASP A 256 -7.39 13.22 3.90
N PRO A 257 -8.69 13.57 3.92
CA PRO A 257 -9.54 13.42 5.11
C PRO A 257 -9.71 11.96 5.58
N ASN A 258 -9.45 10.99 4.70
CA ASN A 258 -9.61 9.58 5.01
C ASN A 258 -8.30 8.91 5.45
N ASN A 259 -7.24 9.67 5.68
CA ASN A 259 -5.95 9.12 6.06
C ASN A 259 -5.95 8.65 7.52
N PHE A 260 -6.17 7.35 7.71
CA PHE A 260 -6.26 6.76 9.05
C PHE A 260 -4.97 6.92 9.87
N ILE A 261 -3.78 6.92 9.24
CA ILE A 261 -2.50 7.13 9.91
C ILE A 261 -2.40 8.57 10.43
N GLY A 262 -2.86 9.53 9.62
CA GLY A 262 -2.94 10.93 10.02
C GLY A 262 -3.84 11.13 11.23
N HIS A 263 -5.05 10.55 11.22
CA HIS A 263 -5.97 10.58 12.37
C HIS A 263 -5.36 9.87 13.58
N TYR A 264 -4.79 8.68 13.41
CA TYR A 264 -4.19 7.94 14.51
C TYR A 264 -3.08 8.74 15.19
N ASN A 265 -2.12 9.26 14.43
CA ASN A 265 -1.00 10.04 14.97
C ASN A 265 -1.45 11.38 15.56
N ARG A 266 -2.44 12.07 14.95
CA ARG A 266 -3.03 13.28 15.51
C ARG A 266 -3.75 13.00 16.83
N GLY A 267 -4.48 11.88 16.90
CA GLY A 267 -5.11 11.40 18.13
C GLY A 267 -4.11 11.18 19.27
N LEU A 268 -2.96 10.56 18.97
CA LEU A 268 -1.87 10.40 19.93
C LEU A 268 -1.32 11.76 20.41
N LEU A 269 -1.09 12.69 19.50
CA LEU A 269 -0.60 14.01 19.81
C LEU A 269 -1.62 14.80 20.65
N ARG A 270 -2.92 14.74 20.29
CA ARG A 270 -4.01 15.37 21.06
C ARG A 270 -4.08 14.84 22.48
N ALA A 271 -3.98 13.52 22.66
CA ALA A 271 -3.93 12.90 23.97
C ALA A 271 -2.73 13.39 24.79
N GLN A 272 -1.55 13.52 24.17
CA GLN A 272 -0.36 14.01 24.86
C GLN A 272 -0.50 15.47 25.31
N VAL A 273 -1.21 16.31 24.56
CA VAL A 273 -1.45 17.71 24.96
C VAL A 273 -2.70 17.89 25.83
N GLY A 274 -3.39 16.80 26.18
CA GLY A 274 -4.55 16.79 27.05
C GLY A 274 -5.88 17.15 26.38
N ASP A 275 -5.96 17.00 25.06
CA ASP A 275 -7.17 17.20 24.27
C ASP A 275 -7.88 15.85 24.03
N ASP A 276 -8.25 15.19 25.15
CA ASP A 276 -8.70 13.80 25.17
C ASP A 276 -9.96 13.57 24.34
N ASN A 277 -10.90 14.51 24.36
CA ASN A 277 -12.16 14.36 23.62
C ASN A 277 -11.92 14.33 22.11
N ARG A 278 -11.12 15.26 21.57
CA ARG A 278 -10.80 15.24 20.15
C ARG A 278 -9.83 14.12 19.76
N ALA A 279 -9.03 13.62 20.71
CA ALA A 279 -8.25 12.40 20.51
C ALA A 279 -9.14 11.17 20.36
N ILE A 280 -10.21 11.06 21.17
CA ILE A 280 -11.22 10.00 21.05
C ILE A 280 -11.90 10.06 19.67
N GLU A 281 -12.27 11.25 19.19
CA GLU A 281 -12.86 11.43 17.85
C GLU A 281 -11.93 10.94 16.73
N ASP A 282 -10.63 11.25 16.82
CA ASP A 282 -9.65 10.74 15.86
C ASP A 282 -9.54 9.22 15.92
N PHE A 283 -9.54 8.59 17.10
CA PHE A 283 -9.55 7.12 17.21
C PHE A 283 -10.89 6.49 16.82
N ASP A 284 -12.03 7.18 17.03
CA ASP A 284 -13.32 6.73 16.52
C ASP A 284 -13.28 6.62 14.99
N PHE A 285 -12.75 7.64 14.31
CA PHE A 285 -12.56 7.61 12.85
C PHE A 285 -11.66 6.44 12.40
N VAL A 286 -10.51 6.23 13.08
CA VAL A 286 -9.62 5.12 12.76
C VAL A 286 -10.35 3.78 12.88
N LEU A 287 -11.15 3.58 13.93
CA LEU A 287 -11.88 2.34 14.18
C LEU A 287 -13.13 2.16 13.31
N GLU A 288 -13.64 3.23 12.71
CA GLU A 288 -14.68 3.16 11.68
C GLU A 288 -14.07 2.62 10.36
N MET A 289 -12.88 3.09 9.99
CA MET A 289 -12.18 2.67 8.77
C MET A 289 -11.51 1.30 8.94
N GLU A 290 -10.89 1.06 10.09
CA GLU A 290 -10.19 -0.18 10.44
C GLU A 290 -10.72 -0.73 11.78
N PRO A 291 -11.85 -1.44 11.76
CA PRO A 291 -12.47 -1.95 12.99
C PRO A 291 -11.53 -2.84 13.83
N ASP A 292 -10.58 -3.50 13.19
CA ASP A 292 -9.64 -4.43 13.83
C ASP A 292 -8.31 -3.78 14.23
N ASN A 293 -8.24 -2.44 14.23
CA ASN A 293 -7.08 -1.72 14.74
C ASN A 293 -7.07 -1.73 16.28
N MET A 294 -6.49 -2.79 16.85
CA MET A 294 -6.48 -3.00 18.31
C MET A 294 -5.67 -1.94 19.07
N MET A 295 -4.69 -1.29 18.41
CA MET A 295 -3.95 -0.18 19.02
C MET A 295 -4.85 1.05 19.20
N ALA A 296 -5.61 1.41 18.17
CA ALA A 296 -6.58 2.50 18.27
C ALA A 296 -7.65 2.20 19.32
N ALA A 297 -8.17 0.95 19.36
CA ALA A 297 -9.14 0.54 20.37
C ALA A 297 -8.57 0.64 21.78
N PHE A 298 -7.35 0.18 22.00
CA PHE A 298 -6.71 0.26 23.32
C PHE A 298 -6.47 1.73 23.75
N ASN A 299 -5.91 2.55 22.85
CA ASN A 299 -5.67 3.97 23.13
C ASN A 299 -6.97 4.74 23.39
N ARG A 300 -8.03 4.48 22.60
CA ARG A 300 -9.36 5.04 22.84
C ARG A 300 -9.90 4.62 24.21
N GLY A 301 -9.75 3.34 24.57
CA GLY A 301 -10.15 2.82 25.86
C GLY A 301 -9.46 3.54 27.03
N LEU A 302 -8.16 3.80 26.91
CA LEU A 302 -7.41 4.59 27.92
C LEU A 302 -8.00 5.99 28.07
N LEU A 303 -8.25 6.69 26.98
CA LEU A 303 -8.80 8.05 26.99
C LEU A 303 -10.26 8.06 27.49
N ARG A 304 -11.09 7.09 27.13
CA ARG A 304 -12.46 6.94 27.65
C ARG A 304 -12.46 6.72 29.16
N ALA A 305 -11.55 5.89 29.68
CA ALA A 305 -11.40 5.71 31.12
C ALA A 305 -10.97 7.01 31.81
N GLN A 306 -10.07 7.76 31.21
CA GLN A 306 -9.56 9.05 31.72
C GLN A 306 -10.65 10.13 31.71
N THR A 307 -11.53 10.14 30.72
CA THR A 307 -12.66 11.09 30.59
C THR A 307 -13.93 10.62 31.34
N GLY A 308 -13.89 9.46 31.99
CA GLY A 308 -14.98 8.93 32.81
C GLY A 308 -15.97 8.01 32.08
N ASP A 309 -15.78 7.75 30.77
CA ASP A 309 -16.56 6.74 30.03
C ASP A 309 -15.99 5.32 30.29
N TYR A 310 -16.13 4.87 31.54
CA TYR A 310 -15.63 3.54 31.94
C TYR A 310 -16.32 2.40 31.20
N ARG A 311 -17.60 2.56 30.78
CA ARG A 311 -18.31 1.52 30.04
C ARG A 311 -17.75 1.38 28.61
N GLY A 312 -17.50 2.49 27.93
CA GLY A 312 -16.85 2.50 26.63
C GLY A 312 -15.43 1.93 26.71
N ALA A 313 -14.67 2.28 27.76
CA ALA A 313 -13.34 1.74 28.01
C ALA A 313 -13.35 0.20 28.19
N ILE A 314 -14.30 -0.35 28.98
CA ILE A 314 -14.45 -1.79 29.18
C ILE A 314 -14.74 -2.49 27.84
N SER A 315 -15.57 -1.89 26.99
CA SER A 315 -15.86 -2.44 25.66
C SER A 315 -14.60 -2.51 24.79
N ASP A 316 -13.85 -1.40 24.73
CA ASP A 316 -12.60 -1.32 23.94
C ASP A 316 -11.54 -2.31 24.45
N TYR A 317 -11.30 -2.38 25.76
CA TYR A 317 -10.37 -3.35 26.34
C TYR A 317 -10.83 -4.80 26.12
N SER A 318 -12.13 -5.06 26.17
CA SER A 318 -12.66 -6.41 25.94
C SER A 318 -12.39 -6.89 24.53
N LYS A 319 -12.57 -6.01 23.51
CA LYS A 319 -12.24 -6.30 22.13
C LYS A 319 -10.74 -6.63 21.95
N VAL A 320 -9.86 -5.83 22.57
CA VAL A 320 -8.42 -6.07 22.54
C VAL A 320 -8.03 -7.39 23.19
N ILE A 321 -8.62 -7.72 24.35
CA ILE A 321 -8.35 -8.96 25.08
C ILE A 321 -8.89 -10.19 24.34
N GLU A 322 -10.00 -10.07 23.66
CA GLU A 322 -10.58 -11.14 22.85
C GLU A 322 -9.63 -11.53 21.71
N GLU A 323 -9.06 -10.52 21.02
CA GLU A 323 -8.09 -10.75 19.96
C GLU A 323 -6.74 -11.20 20.50
N TYR A 324 -6.31 -10.62 21.64
CA TYR A 324 -5.01 -10.89 22.29
C TYR A 324 -5.19 -11.36 23.74
N PRO A 325 -5.54 -12.64 23.98
CA PRO A 325 -5.84 -13.16 25.33
C PRO A 325 -4.66 -13.13 26.31
N ASN A 326 -3.45 -12.96 25.84
CA ASN A 326 -2.24 -12.86 26.66
C ASN A 326 -1.75 -11.42 26.90
N PHE A 327 -2.50 -10.43 26.42
CA PHE A 327 -2.20 -9.02 26.67
C PHE A 327 -2.65 -8.60 28.07
N LEU A 328 -1.79 -8.88 29.06
CA LEU A 328 -2.08 -8.69 30.49
C LEU A 328 -2.43 -7.23 30.85
N THR A 329 -1.83 -6.26 30.17
CA THR A 329 -2.11 -4.82 30.35
C THR A 329 -3.58 -4.49 30.08
N GLY A 330 -4.19 -5.11 29.08
CA GLY A 330 -5.62 -4.95 28.80
C GLY A 330 -6.51 -5.40 29.97
N TYR A 331 -6.17 -6.53 30.63
CA TYR A 331 -6.90 -7.01 31.82
C TYR A 331 -6.74 -6.04 32.99
N HIS A 332 -5.56 -5.48 33.19
CA HIS A 332 -5.29 -4.49 34.24
C HIS A 332 -6.23 -3.27 34.10
N TYR A 333 -6.21 -2.61 32.95
CA TYR A 333 -7.04 -1.42 32.74
C TYR A 333 -8.54 -1.76 32.70
N ARG A 334 -8.92 -2.94 32.20
CA ARG A 334 -10.32 -3.36 32.25
C ARG A 334 -10.79 -3.60 33.68
N ALA A 335 -9.96 -4.21 34.55
CA ALA A 335 -10.27 -4.40 35.96
C ALA A 335 -10.49 -3.07 36.66
N GLU A 336 -9.62 -2.09 36.44
CA GLU A 336 -9.77 -0.74 37.00
C GLU A 336 -11.08 -0.07 36.54
N ALA A 337 -11.38 -0.11 35.24
CA ALA A 337 -12.61 0.46 34.69
C ALA A 337 -13.87 -0.26 35.24
N ARG A 338 -13.83 -1.60 35.42
CA ARG A 338 -14.90 -2.39 36.01
C ARG A 338 -15.16 -2.01 37.47
N ARG A 339 -14.11 -1.76 38.26
CA ARG A 339 -14.25 -1.26 39.64
C ARG A 339 -14.96 0.09 39.67
N LYS A 340 -14.64 0.98 38.74
CA LYS A 340 -15.29 2.32 38.67
C LYS A 340 -16.76 2.26 38.35
N VAL A 341 -17.24 1.24 37.62
CA VAL A 341 -18.69 1.04 37.33
C VAL A 341 -19.37 0.10 38.31
N GLY A 342 -18.66 -0.40 39.33
CA GLY A 342 -19.21 -1.29 40.36
C GLY A 342 -19.26 -2.78 39.94
N ASP A 343 -18.67 -3.17 38.82
CA ASP A 343 -18.54 -4.58 38.41
C ASP A 343 -17.38 -5.23 39.14
N ILE A 344 -17.52 -5.42 40.47
CA ILE A 344 -16.48 -5.99 41.31
C ILE A 344 -16.14 -7.42 40.89
N LYS A 345 -17.15 -8.24 40.56
CA LYS A 345 -16.95 -9.62 40.18
C LYS A 345 -16.10 -9.75 38.87
N GLY A 346 -16.45 -8.90 37.90
CA GLY A 346 -15.68 -8.87 36.64
C GLY A 346 -14.25 -8.38 36.85
N ALA A 347 -14.04 -7.39 37.73
CA ALA A 347 -12.71 -6.90 38.09
C ALA A 347 -11.85 -8.00 38.74
N GLU A 348 -12.41 -8.74 39.73
CA GLU A 348 -11.73 -9.84 40.40
C GLU A 348 -11.31 -10.96 39.42
N GLN A 349 -12.14 -11.26 38.40
CA GLN A 349 -11.80 -12.22 37.35
C GLN A 349 -10.58 -11.78 36.54
N ASP A 350 -10.52 -10.51 36.15
CA ASP A 350 -9.38 -9.96 35.41
C ASP A 350 -8.12 -9.96 36.29
N GLU A 351 -8.21 -9.56 37.57
CA GLU A 351 -7.12 -9.57 38.55
C GLU A 351 -6.61 -10.99 38.81
N PHE A 352 -7.51 -11.98 38.90
CA PHE A 352 -7.11 -13.38 39.02
C PHE A 352 -6.27 -13.85 37.83
N LYS A 353 -6.62 -13.41 36.62
CA LYS A 353 -5.83 -13.68 35.41
C LYS A 353 -4.41 -13.11 35.49
N LEU A 354 -4.29 -11.87 36.01
CA LEU A 354 -3.00 -11.21 36.25
C LEU A 354 -2.18 -11.95 37.30
N MET A 355 -2.77 -12.27 38.46
CA MET A 355 -2.12 -13.01 39.54
C MET A 355 -1.62 -14.38 39.06
N LYS A 356 -2.45 -15.11 38.31
CA LYS A 356 -2.07 -16.41 37.76
C LYS A 356 -0.87 -16.29 36.82
N ALA A 357 -0.86 -15.31 35.91
CA ALA A 357 0.27 -15.07 35.00
C ALA A 357 1.57 -14.71 35.77
N GLN A 358 1.45 -13.99 36.89
CA GLN A 358 2.58 -13.63 37.75
C GLN A 358 3.13 -14.87 38.50
N LEU A 359 2.25 -15.72 39.04
CA LEU A 359 2.64 -16.99 39.68
C LEU A 359 3.32 -17.92 38.71
N ASP A 360 2.80 -18.07 37.50
CA ASP A 360 3.39 -18.90 36.44
C ASP A 360 4.82 -18.44 36.07
N ARG A 361 5.06 -17.12 36.09
CA ARG A 361 6.41 -16.55 35.91
C ARG A 361 7.35 -16.90 37.09
N LEU A 362 6.87 -16.74 38.33
CA LEU A 362 7.67 -17.00 39.52
C LEU A 362 8.03 -18.49 39.65
N ASN A 363 7.12 -19.39 39.25
CA ASN A 363 7.33 -20.86 39.29
C ASN A 363 8.21 -21.37 38.15
N GLY A 364 8.87 -20.52 37.41
CA GLY A 364 9.82 -20.90 36.36
C GLY A 364 9.18 -21.66 35.20
N LYS A 365 7.84 -21.66 35.08
CA LYS A 365 7.16 -22.12 33.88
C LYS A 365 7.43 -21.12 32.77
N LYS A 366 8.60 -21.28 32.13
CA LYS A 366 8.76 -20.70 30.79
C LYS A 366 7.58 -21.20 29.97
N ASN A 367 6.72 -20.31 29.53
CA ASN A 367 5.77 -20.61 28.47
C ASN A 367 6.57 -20.95 27.20
N ASN A 368 7.16 -22.14 27.18
CA ASN A 368 7.54 -22.77 25.95
C ASN A 368 6.21 -23.09 25.26
N GLY A 369 5.90 -22.36 24.19
CA GLY A 369 4.72 -22.58 23.36
C GLY A 369 4.69 -23.95 22.69
N LYS A 370 4.79 -25.04 23.50
CA LYS A 370 4.78 -26.41 23.03
C LYS A 370 3.85 -27.36 23.78
N ASP A 371 3.18 -26.94 24.84
CA ASP A 371 2.29 -27.84 25.58
C ASP A 371 0.86 -27.34 25.67
N VAL A 372 0.14 -27.34 24.55
CA VAL A 372 -1.29 -27.67 24.47
C VAL A 372 -1.51 -28.27 23.07
N ALA A 373 -0.95 -29.43 22.85
CA ALA A 373 -1.38 -30.30 21.78
C ALA A 373 -1.86 -31.58 22.47
N ASP A 374 -3.08 -31.53 22.95
CA ASP A 374 -3.94 -32.72 22.97
C ASP A 374 -5.40 -32.28 23.07
N ALA A 375 -6.15 -32.91 22.24
CA ALA A 375 -7.61 -32.97 22.11
C ALA A 375 -8.30 -32.02 21.13
N THR A 376 -8.66 -32.67 20.06
CA THR A 376 -9.82 -32.55 19.17
C THR A 376 -9.65 -31.76 17.89
N SER A 377 -9.65 -32.55 16.87
CA SER A 377 -9.82 -32.34 15.44
C SER A 377 -10.86 -31.30 15.08
N ASP A 378 -10.41 -30.22 14.43
CA ASP A 378 -11.17 -29.51 13.40
C ASP A 378 -10.19 -28.67 12.56
N ALA A 379 -10.09 -28.95 11.27
CA ALA A 379 -9.15 -28.30 10.35
C ALA A 379 -9.36 -26.79 10.25
N ASP A 380 -10.57 -26.28 10.52
CA ASP A 380 -10.91 -24.86 10.54
C ASP A 380 -10.38 -24.08 11.77
N ASN A 381 -10.06 -24.81 12.86
CA ASN A 381 -9.49 -24.20 14.05
C ASN A 381 -7.96 -24.08 13.95
N ALA A 382 -7.29 -24.90 13.15
CA ALA A 382 -5.84 -24.91 13.04
C ALA A 382 -5.29 -23.63 12.34
N ASP A 383 -6.02 -23.06 11.39
CA ASP A 383 -5.62 -21.82 10.73
C ASP A 383 -5.89 -20.58 11.62
N LYS A 384 -6.99 -20.57 12.37
CA LYS A 384 -7.26 -19.53 13.37
C LYS A 384 -6.27 -19.59 14.52
N GLU A 385 -5.84 -20.76 14.93
CA GLU A 385 -4.86 -20.95 16.00
C GLU A 385 -3.43 -20.62 15.56
N LYS A 386 -3.07 -20.87 14.28
CA LYS A 386 -1.81 -20.40 13.68
C LYS A 386 -1.77 -18.90 13.55
N THR A 387 -2.87 -18.27 13.18
CA THR A 387 -3.00 -16.81 13.08
C THR A 387 -2.96 -16.18 14.48
N ARG A 388 -3.61 -16.77 15.48
CA ARG A 388 -3.53 -16.37 16.90
C ARG A 388 -2.11 -16.47 17.46
N LYS A 389 -1.39 -17.56 17.22
CA LYS A 389 0.01 -17.72 17.66
C LYS A 389 0.96 -16.74 16.97
N LYS A 390 0.63 -16.32 15.74
CA LYS A 390 1.39 -15.32 14.99
C LYS A 390 1.10 -13.90 15.50
N SER A 391 -0.15 -13.62 15.88
CA SER A 391 -0.54 -12.34 16.48
C SER A 391 -0.02 -12.19 17.92
N ASP A 392 -0.04 -13.25 18.74
CA ASP A 392 0.53 -13.24 20.09
C ASP A 392 2.04 -12.97 20.08
N LYS A 393 2.78 -13.46 19.07
CA LYS A 393 4.19 -13.11 18.87
C LYS A 393 4.38 -11.65 18.46
N ASN A 394 3.47 -11.09 17.67
CA ASN A 394 3.48 -9.67 17.34
C ASN A 394 3.16 -8.82 18.58
N MET A 395 2.26 -9.28 19.46
CA MET A 395 1.96 -8.59 20.72
C MET A 395 3.12 -8.59 21.73
N GLU A 396 4.08 -9.51 21.66
CA GLU A 396 5.31 -9.38 22.46
C GLU A 396 6.18 -8.20 22.01
N ASN A 397 6.08 -7.80 20.75
CA ASN A 397 6.65 -6.53 20.29
C ASN A 397 5.88 -5.31 20.85
N TYR A 398 4.58 -5.41 21.06
CA TYR A 398 3.77 -4.38 21.74
C TYR A 398 4.13 -4.21 23.21
N ARG A 399 4.59 -5.25 23.90
CA ARG A 399 5.13 -5.11 25.27
C ARG A 399 6.27 -4.12 25.38
N LYS A 400 7.11 -4.01 24.36
CA LYS A 400 8.20 -3.02 24.30
C LYS A 400 7.69 -1.62 24.02
N ILE A 401 6.48 -1.49 23.51
CA ILE A 401 5.85 -0.23 23.11
C ILE A 401 5.03 0.38 24.25
N VAL A 402 4.31 -0.46 25.02
CA VAL A 402 3.37 -0.02 26.06
C VAL A 402 4.01 0.06 27.47
N ILE A 403 5.12 -0.64 27.73
CA ILE A 403 5.84 -0.55 29.01
C ILE A 403 6.95 0.47 28.82
N ALA A 404 6.60 1.73 29.01
CA ALA A 404 7.61 2.75 29.25
C ALA A 404 8.21 2.56 30.66
N ASP A 405 9.51 2.61 30.72
CA ASP A 405 10.26 2.67 31.97
C ASP A 405 9.82 3.91 32.75
N ASP A 406 9.42 3.74 34.01
CA ASP A 406 8.92 4.81 34.90
C ASP A 406 9.97 5.87 35.24
N SER A 407 11.14 5.83 34.62
CA SER A 407 12.32 6.63 35.00
C SER A 407 12.52 7.94 34.24
N GLU A 408 11.75 8.21 33.15
CA GLU A 408 11.87 9.49 32.45
C GLU A 408 10.77 10.48 32.83
N MET A 409 11.20 11.56 33.46
CA MET A 409 10.35 12.70 33.82
C MET A 409 9.64 13.27 32.60
N THR A 410 8.35 13.03 32.51
CA THR A 410 7.50 13.69 31.51
C THR A 410 7.42 15.17 31.82
N GLN A 411 7.99 16.01 30.97
CA GLN A 411 7.75 17.46 31.03
C GLN A 411 6.26 17.71 30.83
N ARG A 412 5.66 18.41 31.80
CA ARG A 412 4.25 18.84 31.69
C ARG A 412 4.21 20.02 30.72
N TYR A 413 3.55 19.82 29.58
CA TYR A 413 3.29 20.91 28.65
C TYR A 413 1.98 21.59 29.01
N THR A 414 2.01 22.92 29.11
CA THR A 414 0.80 23.73 29.09
C THR A 414 0.32 23.80 27.64
N SER A 415 -0.74 23.09 27.35
CA SER A 415 -1.32 23.06 25.99
C SER A 415 -2.17 24.31 25.76
N ASP A 416 -1.99 24.94 24.57
CA ASP A 416 -2.91 25.96 24.06
C ASP A 416 -4.23 25.34 23.56
N TYR A 417 -4.31 24.01 23.51
CA TYR A 417 -5.51 23.26 23.14
C TYR A 417 -6.35 23.01 24.39
N ARG A 418 -7.54 23.60 24.42
CA ARG A 418 -8.48 23.45 25.54
C ARG A 418 -9.32 22.19 25.36
N GLY A 419 -8.79 21.02 25.74
CA GLY A 419 -9.57 19.82 25.95
C GLY A 419 -10.19 19.76 27.35
N ARG A 420 -11.32 19.11 27.53
CA ARG A 420 -11.88 18.79 28.85
C ARG A 420 -11.17 17.55 29.38
N VAL A 421 -10.11 17.73 30.14
CA VAL A 421 -9.46 16.65 30.87
C VAL A 421 -10.12 16.52 32.23
N GLN A 422 -10.71 15.38 32.54
CA GLN A 422 -11.35 15.12 33.82
C GLN A 422 -10.34 14.68 34.89
N ASP A 423 -9.27 13.98 34.51
CA ASP A 423 -8.18 13.58 35.40
C ASP A 423 -6.83 13.91 34.80
N ARG A 424 -6.11 14.89 35.40
CA ARG A 424 -4.82 15.38 34.92
C ARG A 424 -3.61 14.56 35.43
N ASN A 425 -3.86 13.55 36.26
CA ASN A 425 -2.80 12.80 36.93
C ASN A 425 -2.42 11.51 36.20
N VAL A 426 -3.14 11.15 35.12
CA VAL A 426 -2.85 9.96 34.32
C VAL A 426 -1.96 10.36 33.14
N VAL A 427 -0.72 9.88 33.13
CA VAL A 427 0.20 10.03 32.00
C VAL A 427 0.04 8.80 31.11
N VAL A 428 -0.54 8.99 29.94
CA VAL A 428 -0.65 7.93 28.92
C VAL A 428 0.51 8.09 27.95
N LYS A 429 1.39 7.11 27.90
CA LYS A 429 2.42 7.01 26.84
C LYS A 429 1.79 6.26 25.66
N LEU A 430 1.65 6.93 24.56
CA LEU A 430 1.12 6.42 23.32
C LEU A 430 2.26 6.25 22.29
N GLU A 431 2.19 5.20 21.51
CA GLU A 431 3.20 4.93 20.49
C GLU A 431 2.73 5.36 19.11
N PRO A 432 3.50 6.14 18.37
CA PRO A 432 3.13 6.56 17.03
C PRO A 432 3.18 5.39 16.05
N MET A 433 2.18 5.33 15.19
CA MET A 433 2.19 4.42 14.04
C MET A 433 3.05 5.04 12.93
N TYR A 434 4.11 4.36 12.53
CA TYR A 434 4.95 4.82 11.43
C TYR A 434 4.21 4.65 10.11
N ALA A 435 3.98 5.76 9.42
CA ALA A 435 3.52 5.73 8.05
C ALA A 435 4.71 5.46 7.13
N LEU A 436 4.94 4.21 6.81
CA LEU A 436 5.66 3.87 5.59
C LEU A 436 4.64 3.97 4.45
N THR A 437 4.38 5.18 3.98
CA THR A 437 3.61 5.36 2.75
C THR A 437 4.49 4.98 1.58
N TYR A 438 4.61 3.68 1.34
CA TYR A 438 5.14 3.17 0.09
C TYR A 438 4.08 3.37 -1.00
N TYR A 439 4.55 3.70 -2.17
CA TYR A 439 3.78 3.82 -3.39
C TYR A 439 2.81 2.66 -3.58
N GLU A 440 1.58 2.85 -3.20
CA GLU A 440 0.50 1.89 -3.44
C GLU A 440 -0.08 1.98 -4.85
N LYS A 441 0.54 2.72 -5.78
CA LYS A 441 -0.03 2.83 -7.11
C LYS A 441 0.77 2.02 -8.12
N ILE A 442 0.29 0.80 -8.39
CA ILE A 442 0.42 0.08 -9.67
C ILE A 442 0.12 1.00 -10.88
N SER A 443 -0.42 2.20 -10.65
CA SER A 443 -0.74 3.21 -11.68
C SER A 443 0.48 3.76 -12.44
N GLU A 444 1.70 3.42 -12.06
CA GLU A 444 2.91 3.90 -12.72
C GLU A 444 3.57 2.89 -13.66
N VAL A 445 2.93 1.74 -13.92
CA VAL A 445 3.31 0.96 -15.10
C VAL A 445 3.11 1.87 -16.29
N LYS A 446 4.20 2.39 -16.83
CA LYS A 446 4.17 3.32 -17.97
C LYS A 446 3.45 2.63 -19.12
N LYS A 447 2.37 3.24 -19.59
CA LYS A 447 1.71 2.82 -20.82
C LYS A 447 2.77 2.83 -21.91
N ALA A 448 2.80 1.79 -22.74
CA ALA A 448 3.55 1.82 -23.98
C ALA A 448 2.95 2.94 -24.83
N VAL A 449 3.65 4.03 -24.95
CA VAL A 449 3.16 5.19 -25.68
C VAL A 449 4.12 5.51 -26.81
N HIS A 450 3.51 5.65 -27.91
CA HIS A 450 3.89 6.26 -29.20
C HIS A 450 4.58 5.39 -30.18
#